data_b8268dd17942e72afe9ff6577e6b541e
#
_entry.id   b8268dd17942e72afe9ff6577e6b541e
#
_cell.length_a   1.000
_cell.length_b   1.000
_cell.length_c   1.000
_cell.angle_alpha   90.00
_cell.angle_beta   90.00
_cell.angle_gamma   90.00
#
_symmetry.space_group_name_H-M   'P 1'
#
loop_
_entity.id
_entity.type
_entity.pdbx_description
1 polymer ?
#
loop_
_entity_poly.entity_id
_entity_poly.type
_entity_poly.pdbx_seq_one_letter_code
_entity_poly.pdbx_strand_id
1 'polypeptide(L)'
;IRGTFGTGKSHASAVVKHLLCDDKSDIEDYLNHIEDIALRERIRGLRNNHRYFAVTLKGVEGAYDIPRFSLTLQKETQKAINAVDPSFVVQSSYQIAIDWIEEHKQIFEESIIGKDDELSDYVSTAEEAINKLKKADTTVYLAIEKALSQIMSVDLRHPNISEWLVEIEHELELRGIANGLILFWDEFTSVMDTLKSDRINVLQNIAEKSTKNNIFLFLISHRTEAQSLDVKGKDINKMSDRFDSVEYAMDEISTYRIMRHSFNIIGGDDKYKQLSQNQYSKMEELFGYLCPNNAEERKRIE
;
A
#
# COMPACT_ATOMS: atom_id res chain seq x y z
N ILE A 1 -8.91 5.63 -0.11
CA ILE A 1 -8.80 6.93 -0.82
C ILE A 1 -9.20 6.72 -2.27
N ARG A 2 -10.15 7.51 -2.78
CA ARG A 2 -10.66 7.46 -4.15
C ARG A 2 -10.44 8.81 -4.85
N GLY A 3 -10.39 8.83 -6.18
CA GLY A 3 -10.31 10.07 -6.97
C GLY A 3 -9.75 9.83 -8.35
N THR A 4 -9.86 10.81 -9.25
CA THR A 4 -9.40 10.73 -10.64
C THR A 4 -7.87 10.63 -10.75
N PHE A 5 -7.37 10.27 -11.93
CA PHE A 5 -5.94 10.23 -12.23
C PHE A 5 -5.31 11.63 -12.06
N GLY A 6 -4.06 11.68 -11.61
CA GLY A 6 -3.30 12.92 -11.50
C GLY A 6 -3.67 13.83 -10.32
N THR A 7 -4.61 13.44 -9.45
CA THR A 7 -5.03 14.25 -8.30
C THR A 7 -4.07 14.24 -7.11
N GLY A 8 -2.96 13.49 -7.15
CA GLY A 8 -1.99 13.43 -6.06
C GLY A 8 -2.28 12.39 -4.96
N LYS A 9 -3.19 11.44 -5.18
CA LYS A 9 -3.54 10.40 -4.18
C LYS A 9 -2.35 9.61 -3.66
N SER A 10 -1.48 9.14 -4.56
CA SER A 10 -0.27 8.41 -4.18
C SER A 10 0.68 9.29 -3.36
N HIS A 11 0.76 10.59 -3.67
CA HIS A 11 1.51 11.55 -2.87
C HIS A 11 0.89 11.73 -1.49
N ALA A 12 -0.43 11.94 -1.40
CA ALA A 12 -1.13 12.04 -0.13
C ALA A 12 -0.95 10.77 0.73
N SER A 13 -1.00 9.59 0.10
CA SER A 13 -0.73 8.32 0.77
C SER A 13 0.71 8.23 1.28
N ALA A 14 1.70 8.71 0.51
CA ALA A 14 3.09 8.78 0.93
C ALA A 14 3.28 9.70 2.14
N VAL A 15 2.59 10.86 2.15
CA VAL A 15 2.59 11.78 3.30
C VAL A 15 1.99 11.11 4.54
N VAL A 16 0.85 10.44 4.40
CA VAL A 16 0.22 9.71 5.52
C VAL A 16 1.14 8.61 6.04
N LYS A 17 1.78 7.85 5.13
CA LYS A 17 2.77 6.84 5.50
C LYS A 17 3.94 7.44 6.26
N HIS A 18 4.52 8.54 5.76
CA HIS A 18 5.59 9.27 6.43
C HIS A 18 5.18 9.68 7.84
N LEU A 19 4.05 10.36 7.98
CA LEU A 19 3.55 10.85 9.26
C LEU A 19 3.27 9.74 10.28
N LEU A 20 2.80 8.56 9.84
CA LEU A 20 2.37 7.49 10.74
C LEU A 20 3.45 6.44 11.02
N CYS A 21 4.41 6.24 10.09
CA CYS A 21 5.30 5.09 10.14
C CYS A 21 6.77 5.44 10.32
N ASP A 22 7.24 6.60 9.84
CA ASP A 22 8.65 6.99 9.93
C ASP A 22 9.02 7.44 11.35
N ASP A 23 10.30 7.62 11.65
CA ASP A 23 10.74 8.02 12.99
C ASP A 23 10.26 9.43 13.35
N LYS A 24 10.02 9.68 14.63
CA LYS A 24 9.50 10.97 15.11
C LYS A 24 10.41 12.14 14.75
N SER A 25 11.72 11.94 14.78
CA SER A 25 12.70 12.96 14.39
C SER A 25 12.51 13.40 12.93
N ASP A 26 12.19 12.47 12.05
CA ASP A 26 12.10 12.71 10.61
C ASP A 26 10.82 13.45 10.22
N ILE A 27 9.75 13.24 10.99
CA ILE A 27 8.45 13.88 10.72
C ILE A 27 8.30 15.26 11.37
N GLU A 28 9.15 15.63 12.33
CA GLU A 28 8.96 16.87 13.10
C GLU A 28 9.06 18.13 12.23
N ASP A 29 10.01 18.16 11.30
CA ASP A 29 10.13 19.28 10.36
C ASP A 29 8.90 19.39 9.46
N TYR A 30 8.37 18.26 8.99
CA TYR A 30 7.15 18.25 8.20
C TYR A 30 5.93 18.72 9.03
N LEU A 31 5.81 18.26 10.28
CA LEU A 31 4.72 18.67 11.18
C LEU A 31 4.73 20.18 11.41
N ASN A 32 5.91 20.80 11.51
CA ASN A 32 6.03 22.25 11.73
C ASN A 32 5.53 23.06 10.52
N HIS A 33 5.46 22.49 9.32
CA HIS A 33 4.89 23.12 8.13
C HIS A 33 3.36 22.94 8.02
N ILE A 34 2.73 22.12 8.87
CA ILE A 34 1.27 22.00 8.90
C ILE A 34 0.70 23.24 9.61
N GLU A 35 -0.04 24.06 8.86
CA GLU A 35 -0.64 25.30 9.36
C GLU A 35 -1.72 25.05 10.43
N ASP A 36 -2.51 23.98 10.29
CA ASP A 36 -3.53 23.56 11.25
C ASP A 36 -2.86 23.01 12.53
N ILE A 37 -2.82 23.86 13.56
CA ILE A 37 -2.23 23.54 14.86
C ILE A 37 -2.95 22.36 15.52
N ALA A 38 -4.28 22.29 15.41
CA ALA A 38 -5.05 21.22 16.04
C ALA A 38 -4.73 19.86 15.40
N LEU A 39 -4.64 19.83 14.06
CA LEU A 39 -4.23 18.63 13.34
C LEU A 39 -2.80 18.22 13.70
N ARG A 40 -1.87 19.17 13.75
CA ARG A 40 -0.48 18.92 14.13
C ARG A 40 -0.34 18.29 15.51
N GLU A 41 -0.99 18.87 16.51
CA GLU A 41 -0.96 18.34 17.88
C GLU A 41 -1.67 16.98 17.99
N ARG A 42 -2.71 16.76 17.21
CA ARG A 42 -3.39 15.46 17.13
C ARG A 42 -2.48 14.38 16.56
N ILE A 43 -1.72 14.69 15.52
CA ILE A 43 -0.72 13.75 14.95
C ILE A 43 0.39 13.47 15.96
N ARG A 44 0.92 14.49 16.64
CA ARG A 44 1.91 14.31 17.71
C ARG A 44 1.39 13.41 18.83
N GLY A 45 0.17 13.65 19.29
CA GLY A 45 -0.49 12.83 20.31
C GLY A 45 -0.63 11.36 19.87
N LEU A 46 -1.06 11.13 18.65
CA LEU A 46 -1.16 9.79 18.06
C LEU A 46 0.21 9.11 18.04
N ARG A 47 1.23 9.81 17.57
CA ARG A 47 2.60 9.29 17.42
C ARG A 47 3.32 9.06 18.75
N ASN A 48 2.88 9.68 19.84
CA ASN A 48 3.40 9.40 21.17
C ASN A 48 3.01 8.01 21.67
N ASN A 49 1.85 7.52 21.29
CA ASN A 49 1.28 6.26 21.74
C ASN A 49 1.41 5.14 20.71
N HIS A 50 1.56 5.48 19.44
CA HIS A 50 1.56 4.51 18.35
C HIS A 50 2.74 4.72 17.40
N ARG A 51 3.38 3.61 17.08
CA ARG A 51 4.34 3.48 15.98
C ARG A 51 3.82 2.40 15.04
N TYR A 52 3.54 2.77 13.80
CA TYR A 52 3.01 1.85 12.82
C TYR A 52 4.12 1.34 11.90
N PHE A 53 4.03 0.07 11.54
CA PHE A 53 4.87 -0.54 10.52
C PHE A 53 4.14 -0.50 9.17
N ALA A 54 4.81 -0.03 8.12
CA ALA A 54 4.20 0.12 6.81
C ALA A 54 4.59 -1.03 5.88
N VAL A 55 3.59 -1.69 5.29
CA VAL A 55 3.77 -2.56 4.14
C VAL A 55 3.16 -1.88 2.91
N THR A 56 3.92 -1.77 1.83
CA THR A 56 3.45 -1.10 0.61
C THR A 56 3.27 -2.13 -0.51
N LEU A 57 2.06 -2.15 -1.08
CA LEU A 57 1.68 -2.98 -2.22
C LEU A 57 1.29 -2.07 -3.39
N LYS A 58 1.52 -2.55 -4.62
CA LYS A 58 1.23 -1.78 -5.82
C LYS A 58 0.58 -2.67 -6.90
N GLY A 59 -0.57 -2.21 -7.41
CA GLY A 59 -1.25 -2.83 -8.55
C GLY A 59 -1.66 -4.28 -8.33
N VAL A 60 -1.75 -5.03 -9.45
CA VAL A 60 -2.24 -6.42 -9.50
C VAL A 60 -1.11 -7.43 -9.48
N GLU A 61 0.15 -7.01 -9.46
CA GLU A 61 1.27 -7.94 -9.61
C GLU A 61 1.12 -9.15 -8.69
N GLY A 62 0.77 -10.29 -9.27
CA GLY A 62 0.62 -11.57 -8.57
C GLY A 62 -0.74 -11.85 -7.89
N ALA A 63 -1.70 -10.93 -7.84
CA ALA A 63 -2.93 -11.09 -7.06
C ALA A 63 -4.16 -11.59 -7.86
N TYR A 64 -3.96 -12.52 -8.81
CA TYR A 64 -5.03 -12.99 -9.70
C TYR A 64 -6.03 -13.98 -9.06
N ASP A 65 -5.64 -14.65 -7.99
CA ASP A 65 -6.46 -15.57 -7.21
C ASP A 65 -6.13 -15.45 -5.72
N ILE A 66 -6.89 -16.15 -4.84
CA ILE A 66 -6.69 -16.07 -3.39
C ILE A 66 -5.30 -16.56 -2.96
N PRO A 67 -4.78 -17.69 -3.45
CA PRO A 67 -3.43 -18.12 -3.10
C PRO A 67 -2.37 -17.07 -3.46
N ARG A 68 -2.40 -16.55 -4.69
CA ARG A 68 -1.45 -15.51 -5.13
C ARG A 68 -1.63 -14.20 -4.37
N PHE A 69 -2.85 -13.82 -4.05
CA PHE A 69 -3.13 -12.66 -3.20
C PHE A 69 -2.46 -12.80 -1.83
N SER A 70 -2.64 -13.95 -1.17
CA SER A 70 -2.02 -14.23 0.13
C SER A 70 -0.50 -14.25 0.04
N LEU A 71 0.06 -14.88 -1.00
CA LEU A 71 1.50 -14.93 -1.24
C LEU A 71 2.10 -13.54 -1.53
N THR A 72 1.38 -12.69 -2.25
CA THR A 72 1.81 -11.31 -2.51
C THR A 72 1.88 -10.50 -1.21
N LEU A 73 0.85 -10.61 -0.36
CA LEU A 73 0.87 -9.98 0.97
C LEU A 73 2.05 -10.47 1.81
N GLN A 74 2.26 -11.77 1.87
CA GLN A 74 3.37 -12.37 2.63
C GLN A 74 4.74 -11.91 2.08
N LYS A 75 4.90 -11.91 0.77
CA LYS A 75 6.13 -11.46 0.10
C LYS A 75 6.46 -10.00 0.42
N GLU A 76 5.52 -9.08 0.22
CA GLU A 76 5.78 -7.66 0.44
C GLU A 76 5.93 -7.34 1.95
N THR A 77 5.23 -8.06 2.83
CA THR A 77 5.42 -7.95 4.28
C THR A 77 6.81 -8.43 4.69
N GLN A 78 7.25 -9.61 4.23
CA GLN A 78 8.59 -10.13 4.52
C GLN A 78 9.69 -9.19 3.99
N LYS A 79 9.51 -8.65 2.79
CA LYS A 79 10.43 -7.68 2.21
C LYS A 79 10.54 -6.41 3.05
N ALA A 80 9.41 -5.87 3.54
CA ALA A 80 9.39 -4.71 4.40
C ALA A 80 10.08 -5.01 5.75
N ILE A 81 9.82 -6.17 6.34
CA ILE A 81 10.45 -6.63 7.59
C ILE A 81 11.96 -6.78 7.41
N ASN A 82 12.41 -7.43 6.35
CA ASN A 82 13.84 -7.65 6.08
C ASN A 82 14.62 -6.34 5.88
N ALA A 83 13.95 -5.27 5.48
CA ALA A 83 14.57 -3.95 5.36
C ALA A 83 14.87 -3.30 6.73
N VAL A 84 14.14 -3.70 7.79
CA VAL A 84 14.28 -3.17 9.15
C VAL A 84 15.03 -4.14 10.07
N ASP A 85 14.66 -5.41 10.02
CA ASP A 85 15.28 -6.48 10.81
C ASP A 85 15.43 -7.75 9.96
N PRO A 86 16.59 -7.96 9.32
CA PRO A 86 16.86 -9.17 8.54
C PRO A 86 16.86 -10.48 9.37
N SER A 87 16.95 -10.39 10.68
CA SER A 87 16.92 -11.56 11.58
C SER A 87 15.48 -12.00 11.89
N PHE A 88 14.50 -11.19 11.55
CA PHE A 88 13.09 -11.50 11.77
C PHE A 88 12.57 -12.41 10.67
N VAL A 89 12.62 -13.70 10.88
CA VAL A 89 12.05 -14.71 10.00
C VAL A 89 10.57 -14.87 10.32
N VAL A 90 9.74 -14.57 9.34
CA VAL A 90 8.28 -14.69 9.44
C VAL A 90 7.85 -16.08 9.00
N GLN A 91 6.99 -16.74 9.78
CA GLN A 91 6.39 -18.02 9.41
C GLN A 91 5.35 -17.81 8.28
N SER A 92 5.84 -17.66 7.08
CA SER A 92 5.05 -17.50 5.85
C SER A 92 4.86 -18.84 5.14
N SER A 93 3.98 -18.87 4.13
CA SER A 93 3.87 -20.06 3.25
C SER A 93 5.22 -20.41 2.59
N TYR A 94 6.02 -19.39 2.24
CA TYR A 94 7.38 -19.62 1.73
C TYR A 94 8.28 -20.27 2.76
N GLN A 95 8.23 -19.82 4.01
CA GLN A 95 9.04 -20.41 5.09
C GLN A 95 8.61 -21.83 5.42
N ILE A 96 7.30 -22.09 5.49
CA ILE A 96 6.76 -23.45 5.65
C ILE A 96 7.31 -24.38 4.57
N ALA A 97 7.34 -23.92 3.31
CA ALA A 97 7.90 -24.71 2.21
C ALA A 97 9.43 -24.92 2.36
N ILE A 98 10.18 -23.92 2.79
CA ILE A 98 11.62 -24.03 3.06
C ILE A 98 11.85 -25.06 4.16
N ASP A 99 11.18 -24.94 5.30
CA ASP A 99 11.33 -25.82 6.45
C ASP A 99 11.04 -27.28 6.05
N TRP A 100 9.95 -27.48 5.29
CA TRP A 100 9.61 -28.80 4.79
C TRP A 100 10.66 -29.40 3.87
N ILE A 101 11.22 -28.60 2.94
CA ILE A 101 12.26 -29.07 2.01
C ILE A 101 13.56 -29.36 2.77
N GLU A 102 13.94 -28.54 3.76
CA GLU A 102 15.14 -28.76 4.58
C GLU A 102 15.02 -30.07 5.37
N GLU A 103 13.84 -30.36 5.93
CA GLU A 103 13.59 -31.59 6.68
C GLU A 103 13.54 -32.83 5.78
N HIS A 104 13.06 -32.70 4.53
CA HIS A 104 12.81 -33.83 3.62
C HIS A 104 13.62 -33.76 2.34
N LYS A 105 14.85 -33.23 2.39
CA LYS A 105 15.69 -32.91 1.22
C LYS A 105 15.80 -34.05 0.21
N GLN A 106 16.13 -35.27 0.70
CA GLN A 106 16.27 -36.43 -0.20
C GLN A 106 14.95 -36.80 -0.87
N ILE A 107 13.86 -36.81 -0.12
CA ILE A 107 12.52 -37.12 -0.66
C ILE A 107 12.13 -36.08 -1.72
N PHE A 108 12.41 -34.80 -1.45
CA PHE A 108 12.11 -33.71 -2.35
C PHE A 108 12.84 -33.86 -3.69
N GLU A 109 14.14 -34.18 -3.67
CA GLU A 109 14.94 -34.35 -4.87
C GLU A 109 14.56 -35.62 -5.66
N GLU A 110 14.46 -36.78 -4.99
CA GLU A 110 14.24 -38.06 -5.67
C GLU A 110 12.77 -38.32 -6.05
N SER A 111 11.84 -37.87 -5.23
CA SER A 111 10.43 -38.24 -5.37
C SER A 111 9.53 -37.09 -5.82
N ILE A 112 9.93 -35.85 -5.64
CA ILE A 112 9.13 -34.68 -6.05
C ILE A 112 9.72 -34.12 -7.35
N ILE A 113 10.93 -33.58 -7.35
CA ILE A 113 11.57 -33.05 -8.57
C ILE A 113 11.69 -34.13 -9.63
N GLY A 114 12.11 -35.34 -9.27
CA GLY A 114 12.32 -36.44 -10.20
C GLY A 114 11.04 -37.04 -10.82
N LYS A 115 9.85 -36.66 -10.32
CA LYS A 115 8.56 -37.19 -10.82
C LYS A 115 7.61 -36.12 -11.37
N ASP A 116 7.91 -34.85 -11.17
CA ASP A 116 7.10 -33.72 -11.68
C ASP A 116 7.88 -32.97 -12.74
N ASP A 117 7.52 -33.19 -14.00
CA ASP A 117 8.18 -32.56 -15.14
C ASP A 117 8.05 -31.03 -15.11
N GLU A 118 6.90 -30.50 -14.62
CA GLU A 118 6.68 -29.05 -14.52
C GLU A 118 7.58 -28.43 -13.45
N LEU A 119 7.75 -29.07 -12.30
CA LEU A 119 8.64 -28.57 -11.25
C LEU A 119 10.10 -28.63 -11.68
N SER A 120 10.49 -29.67 -12.41
CA SER A 120 11.87 -29.84 -12.89
C SER A 120 12.31 -28.74 -13.88
N ASP A 121 11.36 -28.10 -14.57
CA ASP A 121 11.63 -26.92 -15.40
C ASP A 121 12.03 -25.68 -14.58
N TYR A 122 11.62 -25.61 -13.32
CA TYR A 122 11.89 -24.49 -12.44
C TYR A 122 13.08 -24.72 -11.52
N VAL A 123 13.26 -25.92 -10.99
CA VAL A 123 14.31 -26.24 -10.01
C VAL A 123 14.88 -27.63 -10.22
N SER A 124 16.19 -27.76 -10.08
CA SER A 124 16.91 -29.03 -10.26
C SER A 124 17.35 -29.66 -8.91
N THR A 125 17.42 -28.87 -7.84
CA THR A 125 17.86 -29.32 -6.52
C THR A 125 17.05 -28.66 -5.40
N ALA A 126 17.06 -29.27 -4.24
CA ALA A 126 16.46 -28.70 -3.03
C ALA A 126 17.09 -27.34 -2.66
N GLU A 127 18.40 -27.21 -2.82
CA GLU A 127 19.09 -25.97 -2.52
C GLU A 127 18.69 -24.81 -3.45
N GLU A 128 18.52 -25.11 -4.75
CA GLU A 128 18.00 -24.13 -5.72
C GLU A 128 16.58 -23.70 -5.35
N ALA A 129 15.71 -24.67 -5.01
CA ALA A 129 14.34 -24.40 -4.56
C ALA A 129 14.31 -23.48 -3.33
N ILE A 130 15.08 -23.81 -2.30
CA ILE A 130 15.19 -23.00 -1.09
C ILE A 130 15.69 -21.58 -1.40
N ASN A 131 16.69 -21.43 -2.27
CA ASN A 131 17.21 -20.11 -2.64
C ASN A 131 16.19 -19.26 -3.38
N LYS A 132 15.35 -19.86 -4.23
CA LYS A 132 14.25 -19.18 -4.91
C LYS A 132 13.12 -18.82 -3.94
N LEU A 133 12.76 -19.72 -3.02
CA LEU A 133 11.77 -19.46 -1.98
C LEU A 133 12.19 -18.35 -1.00
N LYS A 134 13.47 -18.28 -0.62
CA LYS A 134 14.02 -17.16 0.18
C LYS A 134 13.89 -15.81 -0.51
N LYS A 135 13.84 -15.79 -1.85
CA LYS A 135 13.54 -14.60 -2.65
C LYS A 135 12.05 -14.38 -2.88
N ALA A 136 11.20 -15.18 -2.24
CA ALA A 136 9.75 -15.19 -2.38
C ALA A 136 9.31 -15.32 -3.87
N ASP A 137 9.92 -16.27 -4.59
CA ASP A 137 9.50 -16.60 -5.97
C ASP A 137 8.16 -17.35 -5.92
N THR A 138 7.11 -16.62 -6.26
CA THR A 138 5.74 -17.13 -6.24
C THR A 138 5.50 -18.24 -7.25
N THR A 139 6.17 -18.22 -8.40
CA THR A 139 6.02 -19.24 -9.44
C THR A 139 6.58 -20.57 -8.96
N VAL A 140 7.79 -20.54 -8.40
CA VAL A 140 8.44 -21.73 -7.83
C VAL A 140 7.64 -22.27 -6.65
N TYR A 141 7.16 -21.40 -5.75
CA TYR A 141 6.33 -21.81 -4.62
C TYR A 141 5.07 -22.58 -5.10
N LEU A 142 4.34 -22.03 -6.10
CA LEU A 142 3.12 -22.66 -6.59
C LEU A 142 3.38 -23.99 -7.30
N ALA A 143 4.50 -24.12 -8.01
CA ALA A 143 4.91 -25.38 -8.61
C ALA A 143 5.23 -26.43 -7.53
N ILE A 144 5.97 -26.06 -6.49
CA ILE A 144 6.28 -26.92 -5.35
C ILE A 144 5.00 -27.34 -4.60
N GLU A 145 4.13 -26.38 -4.28
CA GLU A 145 2.85 -26.62 -3.58
C GLU A 145 1.99 -27.61 -4.37
N LYS A 146 1.88 -27.41 -5.68
CA LYS A 146 1.14 -28.31 -6.58
C LYS A 146 1.73 -29.70 -6.59
N ALA A 147 3.04 -29.85 -6.77
CA ALA A 147 3.72 -31.14 -6.81
C ALA A 147 3.58 -31.90 -5.48
N LEU A 148 3.79 -31.22 -4.33
CA LEU A 148 3.64 -31.84 -3.00
C LEU A 148 2.20 -32.24 -2.70
N SER A 149 1.23 -31.39 -3.06
CA SER A 149 -0.18 -31.70 -2.89
C SER A 149 -0.60 -32.93 -3.70
N GLN A 150 -0.13 -33.06 -4.94
CA GLN A 150 -0.47 -34.16 -5.83
C GLN A 150 0.23 -35.49 -5.46
N ILE A 151 1.51 -35.43 -5.11
CA ILE A 151 2.34 -36.62 -4.87
C ILE A 151 2.20 -37.11 -3.42
N MET A 152 2.13 -36.21 -2.45
CA MET A 152 2.19 -36.55 -1.02
C MET A 152 1.00 -36.04 -0.20
N SER A 153 0.04 -35.32 -0.80
CA SER A 153 -1.10 -34.70 -0.10
C SER A 153 -0.67 -33.72 1.00
N VAL A 154 0.48 -33.05 0.84
CA VAL A 154 0.99 -32.03 1.75
C VAL A 154 0.44 -30.66 1.35
N ASP A 155 -0.11 -29.92 2.31
CA ASP A 155 -0.53 -28.52 2.14
C ASP A 155 0.50 -27.60 2.82
N LEU A 156 1.14 -26.72 2.03
CA LEU A 156 2.15 -25.76 2.51
C LEU A 156 1.57 -24.38 2.78
N ARG A 157 0.28 -24.17 2.53
CA ARG A 157 -0.34 -22.86 2.67
C ARG A 157 -0.52 -22.46 4.12
N HIS A 158 -0.23 -21.21 4.43
CA HIS A 158 -0.70 -20.64 5.66
C HIS A 158 -2.24 -20.54 5.60
N PRO A 159 -2.97 -21.11 6.55
CA PRO A 159 -4.41 -21.34 6.39
C PRO A 159 -5.25 -20.05 6.35
N ASN A 160 -4.80 -18.96 7.00
CA ASN A 160 -5.57 -17.74 7.11
C ASN A 160 -4.68 -16.50 7.11
N ILE A 161 -4.75 -15.73 6.02
CA ILE A 161 -3.93 -14.53 5.85
C ILE A 161 -4.27 -13.42 6.87
N SER A 162 -5.51 -13.31 7.31
CA SER A 162 -5.90 -12.30 8.30
C SER A 162 -5.39 -12.62 9.71
N GLU A 163 -5.34 -13.90 10.08
CA GLU A 163 -4.71 -14.35 11.33
C GLU A 163 -3.19 -14.18 11.25
N TRP A 164 -2.59 -14.53 10.12
CA TRP A 164 -1.17 -14.33 9.89
C TRP A 164 -0.75 -12.85 10.06
N LEU A 165 -1.54 -11.90 9.59
CA LEU A 165 -1.27 -10.48 9.82
C LEU A 165 -1.34 -10.08 11.29
N VAL A 166 -2.22 -10.71 12.07
CA VAL A 166 -2.29 -10.52 13.54
C VAL A 166 -1.02 -11.06 14.21
N GLU A 167 -0.55 -12.23 13.81
CA GLU A 167 0.71 -12.79 14.29
C GLU A 167 1.90 -11.86 13.98
N ILE A 168 1.94 -11.29 12.77
CA ILE A 168 2.96 -10.31 12.38
C ILE A 168 2.88 -9.05 13.26
N GLU A 169 1.70 -8.50 13.45
CA GLU A 169 1.52 -7.30 14.28
C GLU A 169 2.01 -7.54 15.71
N HIS A 170 1.66 -8.69 16.28
CA HIS A 170 2.11 -9.07 17.62
C HIS A 170 3.63 -9.29 17.71
N GLU A 171 4.23 -9.94 16.74
CA GLU A 171 5.70 -10.11 16.68
C GLU A 171 6.45 -8.80 16.50
N LEU A 172 5.90 -7.85 15.72
CA LEU A 172 6.47 -6.50 15.59
C LEU A 172 6.45 -5.75 16.93
N GLU A 173 5.39 -5.93 17.72
CA GLU A 173 5.28 -5.35 19.06
C GLU A 173 6.26 -6.00 20.04
N LEU A 174 6.34 -7.33 20.07
CA LEU A 174 7.29 -8.06 20.93
C LEU A 174 8.75 -7.67 20.68
N ARG A 175 9.09 -7.39 19.43
CA ARG A 175 10.44 -6.94 19.03
C ARG A 175 10.66 -5.44 19.23
N GLY A 176 9.64 -4.70 19.62
CA GLY A 176 9.73 -3.24 19.81
C GLY A 176 9.90 -2.47 18.50
N ILE A 177 9.57 -3.08 17.36
CA ILE A 177 9.66 -2.44 16.04
C ILE A 177 8.49 -1.49 15.83
N ALA A 178 7.26 -1.97 16.08
CA ALA A 178 6.03 -1.20 15.97
C ALA A 178 4.93 -1.81 16.83
N ASN A 179 3.90 -1.04 17.15
CA ASN A 179 2.71 -1.52 17.84
C ASN A 179 1.44 -1.39 16.99
N GLY A 180 1.61 -1.51 15.67
CA GLY A 180 0.55 -1.57 14.70
C GLY A 180 1.08 -1.73 13.29
N LEU A 181 0.24 -2.22 12.38
CA LEU A 181 0.55 -2.56 11.00
C LEU A 181 -0.38 -1.80 10.05
N ILE A 182 0.17 -1.12 9.05
CA ILE A 182 -0.60 -0.48 7.99
C ILE A 182 -0.20 -1.05 6.63
N LEU A 183 -1.18 -1.60 5.92
CA LEU A 183 -1.04 -2.04 4.55
C LEU A 183 -1.46 -0.92 3.60
N PHE A 184 -0.52 -0.32 2.87
CA PHE A 184 -0.78 0.67 1.83
C PHE A 184 -0.84 -0.02 0.48
N TRP A 185 -2.00 -0.03 -0.16
CA TRP A 185 -2.16 -0.63 -1.48
C TRP A 185 -2.50 0.42 -2.53
N ASP A 186 -1.50 0.80 -3.31
CA ASP A 186 -1.68 1.74 -4.42
C ASP A 186 -2.12 1.03 -5.70
N GLU A 187 -2.77 1.76 -6.59
CA GLU A 187 -3.35 1.23 -7.83
C GLU A 187 -4.36 0.07 -7.60
N PHE A 188 -5.07 0.10 -6.45
CA PHE A 188 -5.99 -0.96 -6.05
C PHE A 188 -7.16 -1.16 -7.04
N THR A 189 -7.44 -0.19 -7.92
CA THR A 189 -8.47 -0.32 -8.96
C THR A 189 -8.27 -1.56 -9.83
N SER A 190 -7.03 -1.84 -10.22
CA SER A 190 -6.70 -2.99 -11.06
C SER A 190 -6.93 -4.32 -10.33
N VAL A 191 -6.74 -4.33 -9.01
CA VAL A 191 -7.08 -5.48 -8.16
C VAL A 191 -8.59 -5.68 -8.09
N MET A 192 -9.36 -4.58 -7.96
CA MET A 192 -10.84 -4.63 -7.93
C MET A 192 -11.42 -5.22 -9.21
N ASP A 193 -10.86 -4.89 -10.38
CA ASP A 193 -11.34 -5.41 -11.67
C ASP A 193 -11.19 -6.93 -11.80
N THR A 194 -10.23 -7.50 -11.10
CA THR A 194 -9.98 -8.95 -11.07
C THR A 194 -10.62 -9.65 -9.87
N LEU A 195 -11.16 -8.88 -8.90
CA LEU A 195 -11.74 -9.43 -7.68
C LEU A 195 -13.05 -10.18 -7.99
N LYS A 196 -13.06 -11.46 -7.69
CA LYS A 196 -14.26 -12.27 -7.50
C LYS A 196 -14.70 -12.16 -6.05
N SER A 197 -15.97 -12.53 -5.76
CA SER A 197 -16.59 -12.44 -4.42
C SER A 197 -15.72 -13.00 -3.27
N ASP A 198 -14.99 -14.07 -3.54
CA ASP A 198 -14.16 -14.74 -2.52
C ASP A 198 -13.00 -13.87 -2.01
N ARG A 199 -12.42 -13.03 -2.88
CA ARG A 199 -11.31 -12.14 -2.49
C ARG A 199 -11.79 -10.93 -1.71
N ILE A 200 -13.02 -10.48 -1.98
CA ILE A 200 -13.68 -9.43 -1.19
C ILE A 200 -13.81 -9.89 0.25
N ASN A 201 -14.17 -11.15 0.49
CA ASN A 201 -14.26 -11.72 1.83
C ASN A 201 -12.90 -11.68 2.56
N VAL A 202 -11.78 -11.95 1.87
CA VAL A 202 -10.44 -11.87 2.48
C VAL A 202 -10.12 -10.44 2.93
N LEU A 203 -10.40 -9.44 2.08
CA LEU A 203 -10.21 -8.03 2.45
C LEU A 203 -11.11 -7.59 3.61
N GLN A 204 -12.35 -8.07 3.63
CA GLN A 204 -13.28 -7.83 4.73
C GLN A 204 -12.78 -8.45 6.04
N ASN A 205 -12.26 -9.68 5.98
CA ASN A 205 -11.69 -10.34 7.15
C ASN A 205 -10.47 -9.58 7.70
N ILE A 206 -9.62 -9.05 6.82
CA ILE A 206 -8.50 -8.19 7.23
C ILE A 206 -9.02 -6.89 7.87
N ALA A 207 -10.01 -6.23 7.24
CA ALA A 207 -10.61 -5.01 7.78
C ALA A 207 -11.29 -5.24 9.14
N GLU A 208 -11.91 -6.40 9.37
CA GLU A 208 -12.51 -6.75 10.67
C GLU A 208 -11.46 -6.87 11.78
N LYS A 209 -10.22 -7.24 11.45
CA LYS A 209 -9.14 -7.29 12.45
C LYS A 209 -8.82 -5.91 13.02
N SER A 210 -9.05 -4.83 12.27
CA SER A 210 -8.82 -3.45 12.76
C SER A 210 -9.66 -3.09 13.99
N THR A 211 -10.77 -3.80 14.24
CA THR A 211 -11.62 -3.55 15.42
C THR A 211 -11.01 -4.05 16.73
N LYS A 212 -10.08 -5.01 16.68
CA LYS A 212 -9.48 -5.65 17.86
C LYS A 212 -7.95 -5.54 17.89
N ASN A 213 -7.34 -5.33 16.74
CA ASN A 213 -5.90 -5.26 16.53
C ASN A 213 -5.55 -3.94 15.85
N ASN A 214 -4.32 -3.48 15.97
CA ASN A 214 -3.82 -2.26 15.33
C ASN A 214 -3.39 -2.56 13.88
N ILE A 215 -4.27 -3.18 13.09
CA ILE A 215 -4.03 -3.50 11.67
C ILE A 215 -4.95 -2.66 10.81
N PHE A 216 -4.40 -1.87 9.90
CA PHE A 216 -5.15 -0.98 9.03
C PHE A 216 -4.84 -1.24 7.56
N LEU A 217 -5.86 -1.10 6.72
CA LEU A 217 -5.76 -1.28 5.28
C LEU A 217 -6.11 0.02 4.56
N PHE A 218 -5.12 0.57 3.86
CA PHE A 218 -5.22 1.81 3.09
C PHE A 218 -5.27 1.48 1.60
N LEU A 219 -6.47 1.52 1.01
CA LEU A 219 -6.70 1.23 -0.40
C LEU A 219 -6.75 2.53 -1.19
N ILE A 220 -5.88 2.68 -2.20
CA ILE A 220 -5.82 3.85 -3.07
C ILE A 220 -6.36 3.45 -4.45
N SER A 221 -7.49 4.04 -4.85
CA SER A 221 -8.21 3.75 -6.08
C SER A 221 -8.28 4.95 -7.00
N HIS A 222 -8.24 4.71 -8.30
CA HIS A 222 -8.38 5.75 -9.33
C HIS A 222 -9.85 5.96 -9.76
N ARG A 223 -10.79 5.15 -9.27
CA ARG A 223 -12.20 5.28 -9.61
C ARG A 223 -12.95 6.12 -8.59
N THR A 224 -13.84 6.98 -9.08
CA THR A 224 -14.85 7.63 -8.26
C THR A 224 -15.94 6.62 -7.88
N GLU A 225 -16.73 6.96 -6.88
CA GLU A 225 -17.84 6.10 -6.42
C GLU A 225 -18.83 5.77 -7.57
N ALA A 226 -19.15 6.75 -8.43
CA ALA A 226 -19.99 6.56 -9.61
C ALA A 226 -19.42 5.57 -10.62
N GLN A 227 -18.09 5.57 -10.84
CA GLN A 227 -17.42 4.63 -11.75
C GLN A 227 -17.28 3.23 -11.15
N SER A 228 -17.32 3.10 -9.83
CA SER A 228 -17.29 1.82 -9.13
C SER A 228 -18.64 1.11 -9.14
N LEU A 229 -19.74 1.85 -9.28
CA LEU A 229 -21.11 1.31 -9.35
C LEU A 229 -21.39 0.55 -10.65
N ASP A 230 -20.66 0.82 -11.72
CA ASP A 230 -20.81 0.12 -13.01
C ASP A 230 -20.25 -1.31 -13.02
N VAL A 231 -19.41 -1.67 -12.04
CA VAL A 231 -18.83 -3.00 -11.91
C VAL A 231 -19.67 -3.84 -10.94
N LYS A 232 -20.68 -4.57 -11.48
CA LYS A 232 -21.50 -5.60 -10.80
C LYS A 232 -21.88 -5.29 -9.33
N GLY A 233 -22.78 -4.36 -9.19
CA GLY A 233 -23.27 -3.59 -8.05
C GLY A 233 -23.54 -4.23 -6.67
N LYS A 234 -23.43 -5.56 -6.46
CA LYS A 234 -23.74 -6.16 -5.15
C LYS A 234 -22.49 -6.38 -4.26
N ASP A 235 -21.35 -6.66 -4.87
CA ASP A 235 -20.17 -7.06 -4.10
C ASP A 235 -19.32 -5.85 -3.64
N ILE A 236 -19.36 -4.75 -4.41
CA ILE A 236 -18.68 -3.51 -4.04
C ILE A 236 -19.39 -2.79 -2.88
N ASN A 237 -20.73 -2.83 -2.84
CA ASN A 237 -21.47 -2.25 -1.71
C ASN A 237 -21.13 -2.96 -0.39
N LYS A 238 -20.95 -4.28 -0.41
CA LYS A 238 -20.49 -5.03 0.79
C LYS A 238 -19.10 -4.62 1.26
N MET A 239 -18.25 -4.20 0.32
CA MET A 239 -16.90 -3.73 0.66
C MET A 239 -16.95 -2.31 1.23
N SER A 240 -17.78 -1.42 0.66
CA SER A 240 -17.92 -0.04 1.12
C SER A 240 -18.45 0.07 2.56
N ASP A 241 -19.29 -0.87 2.99
CA ASP A 241 -19.87 -0.88 4.34
C ASP A 241 -18.82 -1.06 5.47
N ARG A 242 -17.62 -1.53 5.13
CA ARG A 242 -16.53 -1.80 6.09
C ARG A 242 -15.31 -0.90 5.93
N PHE A 243 -15.35 0.01 4.97
CA PHE A 243 -14.26 0.94 4.71
C PHE A 243 -14.78 2.37 4.73
N ASP A 244 -14.09 3.22 5.48
CA ASP A 244 -14.29 4.65 5.36
C ASP A 244 -13.77 5.14 4.00
N SER A 245 -14.61 5.84 3.26
CA SER A 245 -14.26 6.34 1.94
C SER A 245 -13.90 7.83 2.01
N VAL A 246 -12.68 8.16 1.62
CA VAL A 246 -12.24 9.54 1.44
C VAL A 246 -12.09 9.81 -0.04
N GLU A 247 -12.90 10.73 -0.58
CA GLU A 247 -12.75 11.21 -1.95
C GLU A 247 -11.71 12.31 -1.98
N TYR A 248 -10.67 12.08 -2.77
CA TYR A 248 -9.57 13.03 -2.95
C TYR A 248 -9.76 13.76 -4.28
N ALA A 249 -10.31 14.94 -4.19
CA ALA A 249 -10.45 15.86 -5.31
C ALA A 249 -9.44 17.00 -5.13
N MET A 250 -8.65 17.28 -6.17
CA MET A 250 -7.77 18.42 -6.19
C MET A 250 -8.50 19.58 -6.89
N ASP A 251 -8.72 20.66 -6.18
CA ASP A 251 -9.24 21.88 -6.77
C ASP A 251 -8.16 22.59 -7.61
N GLU A 252 -8.58 23.49 -8.50
CA GLU A 252 -7.68 24.23 -9.37
C GLU A 252 -6.69 25.10 -8.58
N ILE A 253 -7.14 25.67 -7.46
CA ILE A 253 -6.33 26.53 -6.58
C ILE A 253 -5.21 25.73 -5.93
N SER A 254 -5.51 24.53 -5.46
CA SER A 254 -4.50 23.62 -4.88
C SER A 254 -3.45 23.22 -5.92
N THR A 255 -3.84 23.02 -7.18
CA THR A 255 -2.92 22.74 -8.27
C THR A 255 -1.95 23.91 -8.49
N TYR A 256 -2.44 25.14 -8.53
CA TYR A 256 -1.59 26.33 -8.67
C TYR A 256 -0.66 26.52 -7.46
N ARG A 257 -1.12 26.28 -6.25
CA ARG A 257 -0.29 26.34 -5.04
C ARG A 257 0.86 25.35 -5.09
N ILE A 258 0.60 24.08 -5.46
CA ILE A 258 1.65 23.07 -5.62
C ILE A 258 2.65 23.47 -6.70
N MET A 259 2.17 23.94 -7.86
CA MET A 259 3.05 24.44 -8.92
C MET A 259 3.93 25.58 -8.41
N ARG A 260 3.39 26.55 -7.69
CA ARG A 260 4.14 27.67 -7.13
C ARG A 260 5.27 27.20 -6.20
N HIS A 261 5.04 26.20 -5.37
CA HIS A 261 6.07 25.63 -4.48
C HIS A 261 7.08 24.73 -5.18
N SER A 262 6.76 24.24 -6.38
CA SER A 262 7.64 23.35 -7.15
C SER A 262 8.67 24.10 -8.00
N PHE A 263 8.52 25.41 -8.18
CA PHE A 263 9.44 26.22 -8.97
C PHE A 263 10.43 26.96 -8.07
N ASN A 264 11.72 26.77 -8.30
CA ASN A 264 12.76 27.59 -7.71
C ASN A 264 12.76 29.00 -8.36
N ILE A 265 12.72 30.03 -7.54
CA ILE A 265 12.79 31.41 -8.02
C ILE A 265 14.25 31.73 -8.41
N ILE A 266 14.50 31.78 -9.72
CA ILE A 266 15.82 32.18 -10.25
C ILE A 266 15.94 33.70 -10.18
N GLY A 267 16.92 34.21 -9.43
CA GLY A 267 17.23 35.63 -9.31
C GLY A 267 16.71 36.31 -8.03
N GLY A 268 16.18 35.55 -7.09
CA GLY A 268 15.77 36.01 -5.76
C GLY A 268 14.35 36.59 -5.69
N ASP A 269 13.84 36.66 -4.46
CA ASP A 269 12.46 37.08 -4.14
C ASP A 269 12.12 38.49 -4.63
N ASP A 270 13.07 39.42 -4.61
CA ASP A 270 12.83 40.82 -4.98
C ASP A 270 12.57 40.98 -6.48
N LYS A 271 13.30 40.23 -7.31
CA LYS A 271 13.08 40.25 -8.78
C LYS A 271 11.76 39.60 -9.16
N TYR A 272 11.38 38.51 -8.44
CA TYR A 272 10.09 37.86 -8.61
C TYR A 272 8.95 38.82 -8.21
N LYS A 273 9.05 39.51 -7.07
CA LYS A 273 8.07 40.48 -6.62
C LYS A 273 7.88 41.64 -7.61
N GLN A 274 8.96 42.16 -8.18
CA GLN A 274 8.89 43.20 -9.19
C GLN A 274 8.21 42.73 -10.49
N LEU A 275 8.53 41.51 -10.94
CA LEU A 275 7.90 40.93 -12.14
C LEU A 275 6.43 40.58 -11.87
N SER A 276 6.09 40.04 -10.70
CA SER A 276 4.72 39.74 -10.35
C SER A 276 3.86 40.99 -10.20
N GLN A 277 4.37 42.07 -9.60
CA GLN A 277 3.64 43.36 -9.51
C GLN A 277 3.35 43.98 -10.87
N ASN A 278 4.29 43.87 -11.81
CA ASN A 278 4.09 44.38 -13.19
C ASN A 278 3.10 43.51 -13.99
N GLN A 279 2.97 42.25 -13.67
CA GLN A 279 1.98 41.36 -14.30
C GLN A 279 0.61 41.44 -13.61
N TYR A 280 0.58 41.69 -12.32
CA TYR A 280 -0.65 41.79 -11.53
C TYR A 280 -1.61 42.84 -12.04
N SER A 281 -1.11 44.05 -12.39
CA SER A 281 -1.92 45.11 -12.97
C SER A 281 -2.52 44.73 -14.33
N LYS A 282 -1.78 43.98 -15.15
CA LYS A 282 -2.28 43.47 -16.44
C LYS A 282 -3.28 42.35 -16.31
N MET A 283 -3.09 41.49 -15.32
CA MET A 283 -4.04 40.40 -14.97
C MET A 283 -5.33 40.98 -14.41
N GLU A 284 -5.25 41.97 -13.54
CA GLU A 284 -6.41 42.66 -12.95
C GLU A 284 -7.28 43.32 -14.04
N GLU A 285 -6.64 43.95 -15.04
CA GLU A 285 -7.30 44.50 -16.23
C GLU A 285 -7.97 43.39 -17.05
N LEU A 286 -7.29 42.27 -17.30
CA LEU A 286 -7.81 41.12 -18.04
C LEU A 286 -9.00 40.46 -17.31
N PHE A 287 -8.91 40.28 -16.01
CA PHE A 287 -10.02 39.77 -15.19
C PHE A 287 -11.20 40.70 -15.12
N GLY A 288 -10.93 42.03 -15.17
CA GLY A 288 -11.99 43.03 -15.31
C GLY A 288 -12.83 42.85 -16.57
N TYR A 289 -12.20 42.42 -17.68
CA TYR A 289 -12.89 42.10 -18.92
C TYR A 289 -13.56 40.74 -18.93
N LEU A 290 -12.95 39.72 -18.34
CA LEU A 290 -13.46 38.33 -18.37
C LEU A 290 -14.55 38.08 -17.32
N CYS A 291 -14.50 38.75 -16.17
CA CYS A 291 -15.42 38.54 -15.04
C CYS A 291 -15.97 39.88 -14.50
N PRO A 292 -16.72 40.64 -15.31
CA PRO A 292 -17.11 42.02 -14.94
C PRO A 292 -18.06 42.10 -13.72
N ASN A 293 -18.75 41.00 -13.38
CA ASN A 293 -19.81 41.02 -12.37
C ASN A 293 -19.56 40.13 -11.13
N ASN A 294 -18.37 39.55 -10.99
CA ASN A 294 -18.13 38.57 -9.91
C ASN A 294 -16.97 38.98 -8.99
N ALA A 295 -17.28 39.87 -8.02
CA ALA A 295 -16.32 40.35 -7.01
C ALA A 295 -15.80 39.26 -6.05
N GLU A 296 -16.56 38.17 -5.85
CA GLU A 296 -16.13 37.05 -5.00
C GLU A 296 -15.15 36.13 -5.72
N GLU A 297 -15.34 35.92 -7.02
CA GLU A 297 -14.42 35.12 -7.83
C GLU A 297 -13.07 35.81 -8.01
N ARG A 298 -13.08 37.16 -8.10
CA ARG A 298 -11.85 37.96 -8.07
C ARG A 298 -11.03 37.78 -6.81
N LYS A 299 -11.67 37.80 -5.63
CA LYS A 299 -11.01 37.58 -4.33
C LYS A 299 -10.48 36.16 -4.09
N ARG A 300 -10.98 35.16 -4.83
CA ARG A 300 -10.48 33.77 -4.77
C ARG A 300 -9.21 33.55 -5.59
N ILE A 301 -8.97 34.42 -6.56
CA ILE A 301 -7.84 34.33 -7.49
C ILE A 301 -6.67 35.23 -7.02
N GLU A 302 -6.95 36.26 -6.22
CA GLU A 302 -5.96 37.03 -5.45
C GLU A 302 -5.33 36.18 -4.32
#